data_b003ab37c45900d91c9b5e3940bc290e
#
_entry.id   b003ab37c45900d91c9b5e3940bc290e
#
_cell.length_a   1.000
_cell.length_b   1.000
_cell.length_c   1.000
_cell.angle_alpha   90.00
_cell.angle_beta   90.00
_cell.angle_gamma   90.00
#
_symmetry.space_group_name_H-M   'P 1'
#
loop_
_entity.id
_entity.type
_entity.pdbx_description
1 polymer ?
#
loop_
_entity_poly.entity_id
_entity_poly.type
_entity_poly.pdbx_seq_one_letter_code
_entity_poly.pdbx_strand_id
1 'polypeptide(L)'
;MLSATSTVLFVEADMAFDTAHDRSQPVADQVLAQLFTEARTRNAWSDRPVSEETLRKLYDLTKFGPTGANASPARFVFVTSEAGKDRLIPLLSEGNQGKTRQAPVAVIVGFDVDFHETLIDLFPHAPGAKDWFPNREGRRENAHKNSTLQAGYLISAARALGLDVGPMTGFDFSAVQKEFFPEGDIEVNMIINLGYGTDENLFPRSPRLSFERAAQIV
;
A
#
# COMPACT_ATOMS: atom_id res chain seq x y z
N MET A 1 11.62 -36.44 -2.53
CA MET A 1 11.62 -35.11 -3.13
C MET A 1 10.20 -34.84 -3.60
N LEU A 2 9.41 -34.15 -2.76
CA LEU A 2 8.05 -33.71 -3.10
C LEU A 2 8.16 -32.25 -3.51
N SER A 3 7.91 -31.99 -4.81
CA SER A 3 7.78 -30.65 -5.37
C SER A 3 6.58 -29.99 -4.71
N ALA A 4 6.83 -28.98 -3.89
CA ALA A 4 5.77 -28.11 -3.40
C ALA A 4 5.34 -27.18 -4.54
N THR A 5 4.32 -27.60 -5.29
CA THR A 5 3.62 -26.73 -6.23
C THR A 5 2.85 -25.72 -5.38
N SER A 6 3.36 -24.50 -5.28
CA SER A 6 2.66 -23.39 -4.66
C SER A 6 1.43 -23.08 -5.51
N THR A 7 0.26 -23.55 -5.09
CA THR A 7 -1.01 -23.19 -5.73
C THR A 7 -1.31 -21.74 -5.36
N VAL A 8 -1.13 -20.84 -6.30
CA VAL A 8 -1.55 -19.44 -6.15
C VAL A 8 -3.08 -19.42 -6.08
N LEU A 9 -3.62 -19.18 -4.91
CA LEU A 9 -5.06 -19.05 -4.70
C LEU A 9 -5.52 -17.68 -5.21
N PHE A 10 -6.18 -17.66 -6.36
CA PHE A 10 -6.96 -16.51 -6.81
C PHE A 10 -8.33 -16.57 -6.15
N VAL A 11 -8.63 -15.61 -5.30
CA VAL A 11 -9.95 -15.44 -4.70
C VAL A 11 -10.67 -14.38 -5.52
N GLU A 12 -11.75 -14.76 -6.21
CA GLU A 12 -12.70 -13.79 -6.74
C GLU A 12 -13.26 -12.98 -5.56
N ALA A 13 -13.26 -11.65 -5.72
CA ALA A 13 -13.70 -10.76 -4.67
C ALA A 13 -15.23 -10.77 -4.59
N ASP A 14 -15.75 -11.56 -3.69
CA ASP A 14 -17.18 -11.62 -3.36
C ASP A 14 -17.57 -10.46 -2.41
N MET A 15 -17.12 -9.23 -2.73
CA MET A 15 -17.58 -8.03 -2.04
C MET A 15 -18.79 -7.47 -2.80
N ALA A 16 -19.99 -7.94 -2.43
CA ALA A 16 -21.23 -7.33 -2.87
C ALA A 16 -21.41 -5.97 -2.18
N PHE A 17 -21.02 -4.89 -2.86
CA PHE A 17 -21.51 -3.57 -2.50
C PHE A 17 -22.91 -3.37 -3.11
N ASP A 18 -23.79 -2.62 -2.40
CA ASP A 18 -25.00 -2.12 -3.03
C ASP A 18 -24.58 -1.19 -4.19
N THR A 19 -24.77 -1.69 -5.42
CA THR A 19 -24.30 -1.03 -6.65
C THR A 19 -25.39 -0.13 -7.28
N ALA A 20 -26.49 0.16 -6.56
CA ALA A 20 -27.52 1.09 -7.03
C ALA A 20 -27.03 2.55 -7.19
N HIS A 21 -25.75 2.81 -6.92
CA HIS A 21 -25.14 4.14 -7.08
C HIS A 21 -24.93 4.51 -8.55
N ASP A 22 -25.44 5.68 -8.93
CA ASP A 22 -25.15 6.28 -10.24
C ASP A 22 -23.69 6.74 -10.30
N ARG A 23 -22.87 6.02 -11.05
CA ARG A 23 -21.42 6.28 -11.19
C ARG A 23 -21.10 7.60 -11.86
N SER A 24 -22.08 8.27 -12.50
CA SER A 24 -21.88 9.59 -13.11
C SER A 24 -21.95 10.74 -12.09
N GLN A 25 -22.43 10.44 -10.86
CA GLN A 25 -22.51 11.44 -9.81
C GLN A 25 -21.23 11.45 -8.95
N PRO A 26 -20.76 12.64 -8.56
CA PRO A 26 -19.67 12.71 -7.59
C PRO A 26 -20.11 12.13 -6.26
N VAL A 27 -19.14 11.56 -5.50
CA VAL A 27 -19.39 11.18 -4.10
C VAL A 27 -19.70 12.43 -3.26
N ALA A 28 -20.39 12.24 -2.13
CA ALA A 28 -20.75 13.34 -1.23
C ALA A 28 -19.49 14.09 -0.73
N ASP A 29 -19.62 15.41 -0.52
CA ASP A 29 -18.52 16.28 -0.08
C ASP A 29 -17.83 15.81 1.20
N GLN A 30 -18.59 15.23 2.13
CA GLN A 30 -18.02 14.65 3.36
C GLN A 30 -17.06 13.48 3.06
N VAL A 31 -17.31 12.70 2.01
CA VAL A 31 -16.40 11.62 1.58
C VAL A 31 -15.14 12.22 0.99
N LEU A 32 -15.26 13.28 0.17
CA LEU A 32 -14.11 14.01 -0.37
C LEU A 32 -13.28 14.65 0.74
N ALA A 33 -13.92 15.21 1.76
CA ALA A 33 -13.25 15.77 2.92
C ALA A 33 -12.44 14.68 3.66
N GLN A 34 -13.04 13.55 3.98
CA GLN A 34 -12.39 12.42 4.66
C GLN A 34 -11.21 11.87 3.87
N LEU A 35 -11.36 11.70 2.56
CA LEU A 35 -10.31 11.12 1.72
C LEU A 35 -9.16 12.09 1.43
N PHE A 36 -9.44 13.40 1.28
CA PHE A 36 -8.48 14.36 0.74
C PHE A 36 -8.29 15.63 1.58
N THR A 37 -9.33 16.45 1.75
CA THR A 37 -9.14 17.82 2.24
C THR A 37 -8.96 17.91 3.76
N GLU A 38 -9.51 16.98 4.55
CA GLU A 38 -9.30 16.90 5.99
C GLU A 38 -8.27 15.83 6.38
N ALA A 39 -7.98 14.91 5.47
CA ALA A 39 -7.00 13.86 5.72
C ALA A 39 -5.62 14.42 6.02
N ARG A 40 -4.92 13.80 6.99
CA ARG A 40 -3.59 14.21 7.45
C ARG A 40 -2.64 13.01 7.55
N THR A 41 -1.36 13.28 7.37
CA THR A 41 -0.31 12.35 7.79
C THR A 41 -0.19 12.44 9.31
N ARG A 42 -0.39 11.33 10.03
CA ARG A 42 -0.35 11.28 11.49
C ARG A 42 1.02 10.88 12.00
N ASN A 43 1.41 11.45 13.14
CA ASN A 43 2.66 11.17 13.83
C ASN A 43 2.46 10.65 15.26
N ALA A 44 1.22 10.65 15.75
CA ALA A 44 0.81 10.08 17.02
C ALA A 44 -0.50 9.29 16.85
N TRP A 45 -0.71 8.30 17.70
CA TRP A 45 -1.73 7.29 17.54
C TRP A 45 -2.44 7.00 18.87
N SER A 46 -3.72 6.70 18.80
CA SER A 46 -4.43 6.14 19.93
C SER A 46 -4.08 4.64 20.09
N ASP A 47 -4.36 4.11 21.25
CA ASP A 47 -4.19 2.68 21.58
C ASP A 47 -5.28 1.76 20.99
N ARG A 48 -6.25 2.35 20.24
CA ARG A 48 -7.34 1.60 19.61
C ARG A 48 -6.76 0.60 18.59
N PRO A 49 -7.02 -0.71 18.75
CA PRO A 49 -6.49 -1.71 17.84
C PRO A 49 -7.17 -1.66 16.47
N VAL A 50 -6.47 -2.12 15.44
CA VAL A 50 -7.01 -2.38 14.11
C VAL A 50 -7.19 -3.90 13.99
N SER A 51 -8.42 -4.34 13.73
CA SER A 51 -8.73 -5.77 13.64
C SER A 51 -8.17 -6.39 12.35
N GLU A 52 -7.91 -7.70 12.38
CA GLU A 52 -7.52 -8.45 11.18
C GLU A 52 -8.58 -8.36 10.08
N GLU A 53 -9.87 -8.38 10.43
CA GLU A 53 -10.97 -8.18 9.50
C GLU A 53 -10.85 -6.83 8.76
N THR A 54 -10.53 -5.74 9.49
CA THR A 54 -10.31 -4.42 8.90
C THR A 54 -9.12 -4.44 7.94
N LEU A 55 -8.02 -5.13 8.29
CA LEU A 55 -6.85 -5.25 7.42
C LEU A 55 -7.13 -6.05 6.15
N ARG A 56 -7.92 -7.12 6.25
CA ARG A 56 -8.37 -7.89 5.08
C ARG A 56 -9.26 -7.04 4.17
N LYS A 57 -10.22 -6.33 4.72
CA LYS A 57 -11.08 -5.40 3.98
C LYS A 57 -10.26 -4.28 3.33
N LEU A 58 -9.25 -3.76 4.00
CA LEU A 58 -8.32 -2.78 3.45
C LEU A 58 -7.61 -3.32 2.20
N TYR A 59 -7.07 -4.55 2.28
CA TYR A 59 -6.45 -5.20 1.13
C TYR A 59 -7.45 -5.43 0.00
N ASP A 60 -8.66 -5.90 0.31
CA ASP A 60 -9.71 -6.16 -0.67
C ASP A 60 -10.11 -4.90 -1.47
N LEU A 61 -10.10 -3.73 -0.85
CA LEU A 61 -10.29 -2.46 -1.54
C LEU A 61 -9.03 -2.05 -2.35
N THR A 62 -7.86 -2.22 -1.75
CA THR A 62 -6.57 -1.83 -2.36
C THR A 62 -6.30 -2.57 -3.66
N LYS A 63 -6.63 -3.87 -3.73
CA LYS A 63 -6.37 -4.72 -4.91
C LYS A 63 -7.10 -4.29 -6.18
N PHE A 64 -8.16 -3.47 -6.06
CA PHE A 64 -8.87 -2.88 -7.22
C PHE A 64 -8.17 -1.66 -7.81
N GLY A 65 -7.10 -1.17 -7.20
CA GLY A 65 -6.27 -0.11 -7.79
C GLY A 65 -5.66 -0.58 -9.12
N PRO A 66 -5.76 0.22 -10.20
CA PRO A 66 -5.23 -0.18 -11.52
C PRO A 66 -3.71 -0.26 -11.51
N THR A 67 -3.17 -1.22 -12.26
CA THR A 67 -1.74 -1.34 -12.54
C THR A 67 -1.53 -1.64 -14.02
N GLY A 68 -0.37 -1.30 -14.56
CA GLY A 68 -0.03 -1.61 -15.95
C GLY A 68 -0.14 -3.11 -16.21
N ALA A 69 -0.91 -3.52 -17.23
CA ALA A 69 -1.19 -4.92 -17.54
C ALA A 69 -1.75 -5.73 -16.34
N ASN A 70 -2.47 -5.09 -15.42
CA ASN A 70 -2.94 -5.71 -14.17
C ASN A 70 -1.83 -6.45 -13.38
N ALA A 71 -0.60 -5.96 -13.46
CA ALA A 71 0.60 -6.64 -12.93
C ALA A 71 0.61 -6.83 -11.42
N SER A 72 -0.11 -5.98 -10.68
CA SER A 72 -0.29 -6.05 -9.22
C SER A 72 0.98 -6.44 -8.44
N PRO A 73 2.11 -5.72 -8.64
CA PRO A 73 3.40 -6.14 -8.09
C PRO A 73 3.54 -5.90 -6.59
N ALA A 74 2.66 -5.13 -5.96
CA ALA A 74 2.80 -4.83 -4.53
C ALA A 74 2.69 -6.09 -3.67
N ARG A 75 3.53 -6.16 -2.62
CA ARG A 75 3.49 -7.14 -1.55
C ARG A 75 3.40 -6.39 -0.23
N PHE A 76 2.48 -6.80 0.62
CA PHE A 76 2.21 -6.09 1.89
C PHE A 76 2.51 -6.99 3.08
N VAL A 77 3.30 -6.49 4.02
CA VAL A 77 3.47 -7.11 5.34
C VAL A 77 2.85 -6.19 6.38
N PHE A 78 1.83 -6.68 7.08
CA PHE A 78 1.17 -5.97 8.18
C PHE A 78 1.83 -6.36 9.50
N VAL A 79 2.63 -5.46 10.06
CA VAL A 79 3.30 -5.63 11.35
C VAL A 79 2.36 -5.15 12.43
N THR A 80 1.73 -6.09 13.16
CA THR A 80 0.71 -5.83 14.19
C THR A 80 1.16 -6.20 15.59
N SER A 81 2.12 -7.15 15.72
CA SER A 81 2.59 -7.65 17.01
C SER A 81 3.80 -6.87 17.53
N GLU A 82 3.97 -6.84 18.85
CA GLU A 82 5.15 -6.24 19.47
C GLU A 82 6.44 -6.92 18.99
N ALA A 83 6.46 -8.24 18.88
CA ALA A 83 7.61 -8.99 18.35
C ALA A 83 7.95 -8.57 16.89
N GLY A 84 6.94 -8.33 16.06
CA GLY A 84 7.14 -7.79 14.72
C GLY A 84 7.70 -6.35 14.72
N LYS A 85 7.19 -5.51 15.61
CA LYS A 85 7.70 -4.15 15.80
C LYS A 85 9.13 -4.14 16.34
N ASP A 86 9.49 -5.03 17.26
CA ASP A 86 10.85 -5.15 17.78
C ASP A 86 11.87 -5.50 16.70
N ARG A 87 11.46 -6.22 15.66
CA ARG A 87 12.27 -6.50 14.47
C ARG A 87 12.34 -5.30 13.52
N LEU A 88 11.25 -4.54 13.36
CA LEU A 88 11.17 -3.45 12.40
C LEU A 88 11.83 -2.16 12.89
N ILE A 89 11.56 -1.75 14.14
CA ILE A 89 11.91 -0.43 14.66
C ILE A 89 13.41 -0.12 14.61
N PRO A 90 14.33 -1.06 14.94
CA PRO A 90 15.76 -0.80 14.85
C PRO A 90 16.26 -0.48 13.44
N LEU A 91 15.48 -0.84 12.41
CA LEU A 91 15.78 -0.62 10.99
C LEU A 91 15.29 0.73 10.47
N LEU A 92 14.53 1.48 11.29
CA LEU A 92 14.00 2.79 10.94
C LEU A 92 14.96 3.92 11.33
N SER A 93 14.95 5.01 10.55
CA SER A 93 15.58 6.26 10.98
C SER A 93 15.00 6.71 12.32
N GLU A 94 15.83 7.28 13.19
CA GLU A 94 15.49 7.67 14.57
C GLU A 94 14.15 8.43 14.68
N GLY A 95 13.94 9.43 13.83
CA GLY A 95 12.69 10.22 13.81
C GLY A 95 11.41 9.45 13.42
N ASN A 96 11.55 8.19 12.96
CA ASN A 96 10.42 7.34 12.62
C ASN A 96 10.13 6.27 13.68
N GLN A 97 11.07 5.98 14.57
CA GLN A 97 10.96 4.87 15.53
C GLN A 97 9.81 5.05 16.52
N GLY A 98 9.74 6.20 17.20
CA GLY A 98 8.74 6.47 18.23
C GLY A 98 7.30 6.40 17.70
N LYS A 99 7.02 7.08 16.58
CA LYS A 99 5.67 7.07 15.98
C LYS A 99 5.26 5.71 15.41
N THR A 100 6.23 4.90 14.96
CA THR A 100 5.94 3.53 14.50
C THR A 100 5.71 2.58 15.68
N ARG A 101 6.40 2.78 16.81
CA ARG A 101 6.15 2.03 18.05
C ARG A 101 4.71 2.23 18.54
N GLN A 102 4.21 3.46 18.49
CA GLN A 102 2.85 3.81 18.93
C GLN A 102 1.76 3.33 17.95
N ALA A 103 2.05 3.31 16.64
CA ALA A 103 1.05 2.94 15.65
C ALA A 103 0.54 1.50 15.88
N PRO A 104 -0.79 1.25 15.85
CA PRO A 104 -1.34 -0.11 15.97
C PRO A 104 -0.78 -1.06 14.91
N VAL A 105 -0.53 -0.56 13.71
CA VAL A 105 -0.01 -1.35 12.57
C VAL A 105 1.06 -0.55 11.83
N ALA A 106 2.11 -1.22 11.39
CA ALA A 106 3.01 -0.71 10.35
C ALA A 106 2.90 -1.61 9.11
N VAL A 107 2.57 -1.03 7.97
CA VAL A 107 2.47 -1.75 6.68
C VAL A 107 3.76 -1.56 5.93
N ILE A 108 4.51 -2.63 5.68
CA ILE A 108 5.66 -2.61 4.79
C ILE A 108 5.16 -2.90 3.38
N VAL A 109 5.37 -1.97 2.47
CA VAL A 109 5.02 -2.12 1.06
C VAL A 109 6.27 -2.52 0.29
N GLY A 110 6.28 -3.75 -0.17
CA GLY A 110 7.28 -4.27 -1.10
C GLY A 110 6.76 -4.28 -2.53
N PHE A 111 7.64 -4.60 -3.47
CA PHE A 111 7.29 -4.85 -4.86
C PHE A 111 8.07 -6.05 -5.41
N ASP A 112 7.33 -6.93 -6.03
CA ASP A 112 7.86 -8.15 -6.64
C ASP A 112 8.40 -7.83 -8.03
N VAL A 113 9.70 -8.00 -8.22
CA VAL A 113 10.38 -7.74 -9.51
C VAL A 113 10.04 -8.84 -10.52
N ASP A 114 9.66 -10.01 -10.03
CA ASP A 114 9.23 -11.13 -10.88
C ASP A 114 7.71 -11.20 -11.11
N PHE A 115 6.99 -10.10 -10.90
CA PHE A 115 5.55 -9.98 -11.14
C PHE A 115 5.09 -10.50 -12.50
N HIS A 116 5.97 -10.49 -13.51
CA HIS A 116 5.65 -10.93 -14.86
C HIS A 116 5.29 -12.42 -14.94
N GLU A 117 5.76 -13.22 -13.98
CA GLU A 117 5.44 -14.64 -13.90
C GLU A 117 3.93 -14.88 -13.58
N THR A 118 3.27 -13.92 -12.92
CA THR A 118 1.83 -14.01 -12.59
C THR A 118 0.92 -13.44 -13.66
N LEU A 119 1.45 -12.82 -14.73
CA LEU A 119 0.64 -12.19 -15.78
C LEU A 119 -0.21 -13.19 -16.57
N ILE A 120 0.20 -14.45 -16.66
CA ILE A 120 -0.61 -15.48 -17.31
C ILE A 120 -1.98 -15.62 -16.64
N ASP A 121 -2.05 -15.42 -15.34
CA ASP A 121 -3.27 -15.51 -14.55
C ASP A 121 -3.97 -14.17 -14.41
N LEU A 122 -3.21 -13.09 -14.17
CA LEU A 122 -3.75 -11.75 -13.90
C LEU A 122 -4.13 -10.98 -15.18
N PHE A 123 -3.61 -11.39 -16.36
CA PHE A 123 -3.86 -10.75 -17.64
C PHE A 123 -4.16 -11.78 -18.74
N PRO A 124 -5.18 -12.65 -18.58
CA PRO A 124 -5.40 -13.84 -19.39
C PRO A 124 -5.74 -13.55 -20.85
N HIS A 125 -6.23 -12.35 -21.17
CA HIS A 125 -6.53 -11.96 -22.56
C HIS A 125 -5.29 -11.64 -23.39
N ALA A 126 -4.08 -11.62 -22.81
CA ALA A 126 -2.81 -11.49 -23.51
C ALA A 126 -1.78 -12.47 -22.95
N PRO A 127 -1.86 -13.79 -23.29
CA PRO A 127 -0.99 -14.81 -22.72
C PRO A 127 0.51 -14.57 -22.92
N GLY A 128 0.91 -13.79 -23.94
CA GLY A 128 2.29 -13.37 -24.19
C GLY A 128 2.75 -12.16 -23.37
N ALA A 129 1.93 -11.61 -22.49
CA ALA A 129 2.28 -10.40 -21.73
C ALA A 129 3.51 -10.58 -20.83
N LYS A 130 3.78 -11.82 -20.37
CA LYS A 130 5.00 -12.15 -19.63
C LYS A 130 6.27 -11.70 -20.38
N ASP A 131 6.30 -11.86 -21.69
CA ASP A 131 7.47 -11.56 -22.53
C ASP A 131 7.66 -10.08 -22.81
N TRP A 132 6.71 -9.21 -22.40
CA TRP A 132 6.84 -7.75 -22.53
C TRP A 132 7.90 -7.17 -21.57
N PHE A 133 8.33 -7.95 -20.58
CA PHE A 133 9.26 -7.54 -19.53
C PHE A 133 10.54 -8.39 -19.53
N PRO A 134 11.35 -8.35 -20.60
CA PRO A 134 12.45 -9.33 -20.80
C PRO A 134 13.65 -9.10 -19.88
N ASN A 135 13.86 -7.89 -19.36
CA ASN A 135 15.02 -7.59 -18.55
C ASN A 135 14.62 -7.17 -17.10
N ARG A 136 15.47 -7.54 -16.14
CA ARG A 136 15.22 -7.30 -14.72
C ARG A 136 15.10 -5.80 -14.37
N GLU A 137 15.92 -4.94 -14.96
CA GLU A 137 15.90 -3.49 -14.67
C GLU A 137 14.56 -2.87 -15.06
N GLY A 138 14.04 -3.17 -16.26
CA GLY A 138 12.72 -2.71 -16.69
C GLY A 138 11.60 -3.29 -15.83
N ARG A 139 11.71 -4.54 -15.37
CA ARG A 139 10.75 -5.12 -14.43
C ARG A 139 10.79 -4.38 -13.09
N ARG A 140 11.98 -4.15 -12.55
CA ARG A 140 12.18 -3.42 -11.30
C ARG A 140 11.55 -2.04 -11.35
N GLU A 141 11.82 -1.27 -12.41
CA GLU A 141 11.23 0.07 -12.59
C GLU A 141 9.69 0.01 -12.69
N ASN A 142 9.16 -0.94 -13.47
CA ASN A 142 7.73 -1.14 -13.63
C ASN A 142 7.07 -1.54 -12.29
N ALA A 143 7.65 -2.52 -11.58
CA ALA A 143 7.15 -2.99 -10.29
C ALA A 143 7.15 -1.87 -9.24
N HIS A 144 8.23 -1.10 -9.14
CA HIS A 144 8.31 0.05 -8.24
C HIS A 144 7.23 1.10 -8.53
N LYS A 145 7.07 1.49 -9.80
CA LYS A 145 6.05 2.45 -10.23
C LYS A 145 4.63 1.99 -9.87
N ASN A 146 4.30 0.74 -10.20
CA ASN A 146 2.97 0.20 -9.98
C ASN A 146 2.69 -0.10 -8.49
N SER A 147 3.69 -0.51 -7.70
CA SER A 147 3.53 -0.67 -6.26
C SER A 147 3.30 0.67 -5.55
N THR A 148 3.92 1.75 -6.03
CA THR A 148 3.66 3.11 -5.53
C THR A 148 2.22 3.54 -5.80
N LEU A 149 1.68 3.20 -6.97
CA LEU A 149 0.27 3.42 -7.30
C LEU A 149 -0.65 2.63 -6.37
N GLN A 150 -0.34 1.33 -6.13
CA GLN A 150 -1.09 0.51 -5.18
C GLN A 150 -0.99 1.02 -3.74
N ALA A 151 0.17 1.55 -3.31
CA ALA A 151 0.30 2.21 -2.01
C ALA A 151 -0.59 3.45 -1.90
N GLY A 152 -0.74 4.23 -2.96
CA GLY A 152 -1.69 5.35 -3.02
C GLY A 152 -3.14 4.89 -2.86
N TYR A 153 -3.52 3.77 -3.47
CA TYR A 153 -4.84 3.15 -3.27
C TYR A 153 -5.02 2.63 -1.85
N LEU A 154 -3.99 2.00 -1.25
CA LEU A 154 -4.04 1.58 0.16
C LEU A 154 -4.28 2.77 1.10
N ILE A 155 -3.61 3.89 0.88
CA ILE A 155 -3.82 5.12 1.66
C ILE A 155 -5.26 5.62 1.52
N SER A 156 -5.80 5.64 0.31
CA SER A 156 -7.18 6.07 0.05
C SER A 156 -8.20 5.11 0.67
N ALA A 157 -7.99 3.81 0.52
CA ALA A 157 -8.85 2.77 1.10
C ALA A 157 -8.82 2.81 2.64
N ALA A 158 -7.64 3.01 3.25
CA ALA A 158 -7.51 3.18 4.70
C ALA A 158 -8.37 4.34 5.21
N ARG A 159 -8.29 5.50 4.55
CA ARG A 159 -9.10 6.67 4.88
C ARG A 159 -10.60 6.41 4.69
N ALA A 160 -10.98 5.70 3.64
CA ALA A 160 -12.37 5.31 3.41
C ALA A 160 -12.91 4.39 4.52
N LEU A 161 -12.04 3.59 5.13
CA LEU A 161 -12.36 2.74 6.28
C LEU A 161 -12.27 3.48 7.64
N GLY A 162 -12.01 4.79 7.65
CA GLY A 162 -11.89 5.60 8.86
C GLY A 162 -10.56 5.42 9.58
N LEU A 163 -9.53 4.92 8.89
CA LEU A 163 -8.18 4.82 9.41
C LEU A 163 -7.33 6.03 8.97
N ASP A 164 -6.42 6.43 9.81
CA ASP A 164 -5.37 7.39 9.48
C ASP A 164 -4.09 6.68 9.02
N VAL A 165 -3.25 7.40 8.29
CA VAL A 165 -2.00 6.89 7.73
C VAL A 165 -0.83 7.83 7.98
N GLY A 166 0.38 7.23 8.07
CA GLY A 166 1.65 7.94 8.16
C GLY A 166 2.71 7.30 7.25
N PRO A 167 2.70 7.59 5.92
CA PRO A 167 3.68 7.03 4.99
C PRO A 167 5.06 7.65 5.22
N MET A 168 6.12 6.82 5.06
CA MET A 168 7.51 7.20 5.27
C MET A 168 8.48 6.35 4.44
N THR A 169 9.65 6.91 4.15
CA THR A 169 10.78 6.26 3.46
C THR A 169 12.09 6.35 4.25
N GLY A 170 12.06 6.87 5.47
CA GLY A 170 13.23 6.97 6.35
C GLY A 170 13.49 5.66 7.09
N PHE A 171 14.17 4.70 6.45
CA PHE A 171 14.57 3.41 6.98
C PHE A 171 15.70 2.79 6.14
N ASP A 172 16.36 1.75 6.66
CA ASP A 172 17.33 0.96 5.89
C ASP A 172 16.58 -0.03 4.98
N PHE A 173 16.51 0.28 3.70
CA PHE A 173 15.80 -0.52 2.69
C PHE A 173 16.32 -1.96 2.62
N SER A 174 17.64 -2.14 2.62
CA SER A 174 18.28 -3.46 2.51
C SER A 174 18.01 -4.31 3.75
N ALA A 175 18.09 -3.72 4.94
CA ALA A 175 17.83 -4.42 6.18
C ALA A 175 16.36 -4.81 6.32
N VAL A 176 15.41 -3.92 5.98
CA VAL A 176 13.97 -4.23 5.99
C VAL A 176 13.63 -5.30 4.96
N GLN A 177 14.21 -5.23 3.76
CA GLN A 177 14.03 -6.26 2.74
C GLN A 177 14.49 -7.63 3.23
N LYS A 178 15.70 -7.72 3.76
CA LYS A 178 16.27 -8.98 4.28
C LYS A 178 15.43 -9.57 5.40
N GLU A 179 14.87 -8.72 6.26
CA GLU A 179 14.14 -9.15 7.45
C GLU A 179 12.70 -9.60 7.14
N PHE A 180 12.01 -8.91 6.22
CA PHE A 180 10.59 -9.11 6.00
C PHE A 180 10.24 -9.73 4.64
N PHE A 181 11.19 -9.77 3.70
CA PHE A 181 11.05 -10.39 2.39
C PHE A 181 12.31 -11.23 2.08
N PRO A 182 12.61 -12.27 2.89
CA PRO A 182 13.83 -13.07 2.71
C PRO A 182 13.78 -13.96 1.47
N GLU A 183 12.61 -14.16 0.88
CA GLU A 183 12.38 -15.03 -0.27
C GLU A 183 11.89 -14.23 -1.48
N GLY A 184 12.24 -14.71 -2.67
CA GLY A 184 11.85 -14.09 -3.93
C GLY A 184 12.66 -12.83 -4.28
N ASP A 185 12.29 -12.19 -5.39
CA ASP A 185 12.88 -10.92 -5.83
C ASP A 185 11.96 -9.74 -5.45
N ILE A 186 11.75 -9.55 -4.13
CA ILE A 186 10.90 -8.50 -3.57
C ILE A 186 11.79 -7.41 -2.98
N GLU A 187 11.67 -6.21 -3.49
CA GLU A 187 12.32 -5.01 -2.95
C GLU A 187 11.33 -4.16 -2.16
N VAL A 188 11.81 -3.34 -1.22
CA VAL A 188 10.96 -2.49 -0.38
C VAL A 188 10.76 -1.12 -1.01
N ASN A 189 9.52 -0.61 -1.00
CA ASN A 189 9.14 0.69 -1.50
C ASN A 189 9.01 1.72 -0.37
N MET A 190 8.10 1.49 0.57
CA MET A 190 7.82 2.40 1.68
C MET A 190 7.22 1.66 2.87
N ILE A 191 7.14 2.36 4.00
CA ILE A 191 6.41 1.89 5.19
C ILE A 191 5.29 2.89 5.47
N ILE A 192 4.11 2.38 5.86
CA ILE A 192 2.93 3.19 6.17
C ILE A 192 2.46 2.79 7.57
N ASN A 193 2.61 3.70 8.54
CA ASN A 193 1.94 3.54 9.82
C ASN A 193 0.43 3.69 9.63
N LEU A 194 -0.36 2.87 10.31
CA LEU A 194 -1.80 2.75 10.12
C LEU A 194 -2.50 2.59 11.47
N GLY A 195 -3.60 3.30 11.65
CA GLY A 195 -4.40 3.23 12.87
C GLY A 195 -5.35 4.41 13.02
N TYR A 196 -5.64 4.80 14.25
CA TYR A 196 -6.47 5.95 14.59
C TYR A 196 -5.57 7.05 15.13
N GLY A 197 -5.25 8.03 14.30
CA GLY A 197 -4.33 9.11 14.61
C GLY A 197 -4.93 10.11 15.59
N THR A 198 -4.05 10.76 16.35
CA THR A 198 -4.40 11.90 17.20
C THR A 198 -3.81 13.20 16.63
N ASP A 199 -4.22 14.35 17.17
CA ASP A 199 -3.68 15.65 16.75
C ASP A 199 -2.36 15.98 17.45
N GLU A 200 -1.88 15.11 18.32
CA GLU A 200 -0.56 15.27 18.94
C GLU A 200 0.54 15.27 17.89
N ASN A 201 1.48 16.22 18.01
CA ASN A 201 2.57 16.40 17.05
C ASN A 201 2.12 16.67 15.60
N LEU A 202 0.90 17.16 15.40
CA LEU A 202 0.36 17.48 14.09
C LEU A 202 0.81 18.88 13.66
N PHE A 203 1.65 18.95 12.64
CA PHE A 203 2.05 20.24 12.07
C PHE A 203 0.90 20.94 11.33
N PRO A 204 0.91 22.27 11.19
CA PRO A 204 0.02 22.96 10.27
C PRO A 204 0.05 22.35 8.86
N ARG A 205 -1.05 22.45 8.13
CA ARG A 205 -1.10 21.92 6.75
C ARG A 205 -0.12 22.68 5.87
N SER A 206 0.83 21.97 5.29
CA SER A 206 1.74 22.54 4.29
C SER A 206 0.98 22.94 3.01
N PRO A 207 1.43 24.03 2.33
CA PRO A 207 0.82 24.46 1.08
C PRO A 207 0.95 23.43 -0.03
N ARG A 208 0.14 23.59 -1.07
CA ARG A 208 0.22 22.82 -2.32
C ARG A 208 0.50 23.77 -3.47
N LEU A 209 1.05 23.23 -4.55
CA LEU A 209 1.20 23.99 -5.78
C LEU A 209 -0.18 24.41 -6.31
N SER A 210 -0.28 25.60 -6.89
CA SER A 210 -1.46 25.99 -7.65
C SER A 210 -1.58 25.15 -8.92
N PHE A 211 -2.78 25.15 -9.52
CA PHE A 211 -3.02 24.45 -10.78
C PHE A 211 -2.03 24.87 -11.86
N GLU A 212 -1.80 26.17 -12.03
CA GLU A 212 -0.97 26.76 -13.07
C GLU A 212 0.52 26.37 -12.94
N ARG A 213 0.97 25.99 -11.72
CA ARG A 213 2.33 25.51 -11.47
C ARG A 213 2.48 24.00 -11.61
N ALA A 214 1.38 23.27 -11.48
CA ALA A 214 1.40 21.82 -11.44
C ALA A 214 0.79 21.17 -12.68
N ALA A 215 -0.09 21.88 -13.41
CA ALA A 215 -0.88 21.36 -14.52
C ALA A 215 -1.13 22.42 -15.60
N GLN A 216 -1.49 21.96 -16.80
CA GLN A 216 -1.95 22.80 -17.90
C GLN A 216 -3.07 22.08 -18.66
N ILE A 217 -3.94 22.85 -19.29
CA ILE A 217 -4.95 22.37 -20.24
C ILE A 217 -4.44 22.71 -21.64
N VAL A 218 -4.33 21.74 -22.54
CA VAL A 218 -3.85 21.88 -23.92
C VAL A 218 -4.91 21.42 -24.90
#